data_fdb65049ea7a8c5f7b7d2308955ff181
#
_entry.id   fdb65049ea7a8c5f7b7d2308955ff181
#
_cell.length_a   1.000
_cell.length_b   1.000
_cell.length_c   1.000
_cell.angle_alpha   90.00
_cell.angle_beta   90.00
_cell.angle_gamma   90.00
#
_symmetry.space_group_name_H-M   'P 1'
#
loop_
_entity.id
_entity.type
_entity.pdbx_description
1 polymer ?
#
loop_
_entity_poly.entity_id
_entity_poly.type
_entity_poly.pdbx_seq_one_letter_code
_entity_poly.pdbx_strand_id
1 'polypeptide(L)' 'MISGRQIRAARALLGWSGQDLADKCSISLKTLRRYEPQNGIPAGNTKVLESIKSVLQSQGIVFIGDPIKDPGVILN' A
#
# COMPACT_ATOMS: atom_id res chain seq x y z
N MET A 1 -5.17 -9.15 -3.28
CA MET A 1 -4.33 -8.75 -2.13
C MET A 1 -3.06 -8.08 -2.62
N ILE A 2 -2.49 -7.23 -1.85
CA ILE A 2 -1.29 -6.47 -2.21
C ILE A 2 -0.18 -6.74 -1.19
N SER A 3 1.07 -6.58 -1.63
CA SER A 3 2.24 -6.72 -0.75
C SER A 3 2.69 -5.38 -0.18
N GLY A 4 3.51 -5.43 0.86
CA GLY A 4 4.14 -4.23 1.39
C GLY A 4 5.01 -3.52 0.35
N ARG A 5 5.65 -4.27 -0.55
CA ARG A 5 6.41 -3.71 -1.67
C ARG A 5 5.52 -2.87 -2.59
N GLN A 6 4.33 -3.37 -2.89
CA GLN A 6 3.38 -2.64 -3.74
C GLN A 6 2.90 -1.36 -3.06
N ILE A 7 2.66 -1.41 -1.75
CA ILE A 7 2.28 -0.21 -0.99
C ILE A 7 3.38 0.85 -1.08
N ARG A 8 4.63 0.46 -0.84
CA ARG A 8 5.76 1.40 -0.91
C ARG A 8 5.94 1.97 -2.32
N ALA A 9 5.84 1.11 -3.33
CA ALA A 9 5.98 1.54 -4.72
C ALA A 9 4.86 2.49 -5.13
N ALA A 10 3.64 2.20 -4.75
CA ALA A 10 2.49 3.07 -5.04
C ALA A 10 2.66 4.43 -4.38
N ARG A 11 3.07 4.45 -3.12
CA ARG A 11 3.32 5.69 -2.39
C ARG A 11 4.41 6.52 -3.08
N ALA A 12 5.48 5.86 -3.51
CA ALA A 12 6.57 6.54 -4.23
C ALA A 12 6.10 7.13 -5.55
N LEU A 13 5.26 6.41 -6.30
CA LEU A 13 4.71 6.92 -7.56
C LEU A 13 3.84 8.17 -7.35
N LEU A 14 3.12 8.22 -6.24
CA LEU A 14 2.27 9.36 -5.90
C LEU A 14 3.06 10.52 -5.28
N GLY A 15 4.32 10.29 -4.94
CA GLY A 15 5.12 11.29 -4.24
C GLY A 15 4.68 11.53 -2.80
N TRP A 16 4.03 10.54 -2.20
CA TRP A 16 3.51 10.65 -0.84
C TRP A 16 4.53 10.15 0.19
N SER A 17 4.61 10.87 1.32
CA SER A 17 5.31 10.36 2.50
C SER A 17 4.47 9.28 3.17
N GLY A 18 5.09 8.54 4.11
CA GLY A 18 4.33 7.58 4.92
C GLY A 18 3.21 8.25 5.70
N GLN A 19 3.46 9.45 6.23
CA GLN A 19 2.44 10.21 6.96
C GLN A 19 1.28 10.60 6.04
N ASP A 20 1.57 11.00 4.79
CA ASP A 20 0.53 11.34 3.83
C ASP A 20 -0.41 10.16 3.61
N LEU A 21 0.14 8.97 3.38
CA LEU A 21 -0.68 7.78 3.17
C LEU A 21 -1.46 7.40 4.43
N ALA A 22 -0.83 7.46 5.60
CA ALA A 22 -1.50 7.16 6.86
C ALA A 22 -2.69 8.09 7.08
N ASP A 23 -2.50 9.39 6.84
CA ASP A 23 -3.57 10.38 6.97
C ASP A 23 -4.73 10.08 6.01
N LYS A 24 -4.42 9.75 4.76
CA LYS A 24 -5.44 9.43 3.76
C LYS A 24 -6.22 8.16 4.10
N CYS A 25 -5.60 7.22 4.78
CA CYS A 25 -6.22 5.97 5.20
C CYS A 25 -6.89 6.07 6.58
N SER A 26 -6.76 7.20 7.26
CA SER A 26 -7.26 7.40 8.63
C SER A 26 -6.67 6.38 9.61
N ILE A 27 -5.39 6.08 9.44
CA ILE A 27 -4.62 5.21 10.35
C ILE A 27 -3.40 5.96 10.86
N SER A 28 -2.81 5.48 11.95
CA SER A 28 -1.58 6.07 12.47
C SER A 28 -0.38 5.67 11.60
N LEU A 29 0.65 6.51 11.59
CA LEU A 29 1.90 6.18 10.93
C LEU A 29 2.51 4.90 11.49
N LYS A 30 2.37 4.69 12.80
CA LYS A 30 2.84 3.47 13.46
C LYS A 30 2.16 2.22 12.89
N THR A 31 0.85 2.30 12.63
CA THR A 31 0.10 1.21 12.01
C THR A 31 0.60 0.96 10.58
N LEU A 32 0.77 2.01 9.79
CA LEU A 32 1.28 1.88 8.42
C LEU A 32 2.65 1.23 8.39
N ARG A 33 3.52 1.57 9.32
CA ARG A 33 4.88 1.03 9.41
C ARG A 33 4.92 -0.47 9.73
N ARG A 34 3.82 -1.06 10.14
CA ARG A 34 3.70 -2.52 10.30
C ARG A 34 3.50 -3.23 8.98
N TYR A 35 2.88 -2.55 8.02
CA TYR A 35 2.50 -3.14 6.72
C TYR A 35 3.58 -2.94 5.66
N GLU A 36 4.11 -1.74 5.53
CA GLU A 36 5.04 -1.41 4.45
C GLU A 36 6.34 -2.21 4.43
N PRO A 37 7.00 -2.50 5.58
CA PRO A 37 8.28 -3.20 5.53
C PRO A 37 8.17 -4.68 5.13
N GLN A 38 6.97 -5.25 5.17
CA GLN A 38 6.76 -6.66 4.84
C GLN A 38 6.80 -6.84 3.33
N ASN A 39 7.72 -7.69 2.86
CA ASN A 39 7.88 -7.92 1.42
C ASN A 39 6.79 -8.79 0.80
N GLY A 40 6.14 -9.62 1.61
CA GLY A 40 5.00 -10.43 1.18
C GLY A 40 3.67 -9.74 1.49
N ILE A 41 2.61 -10.53 1.54
CA ILE A 41 1.30 -10.05 1.97
C ILE A 41 1.38 -9.74 3.46
N PRO A 42 1.13 -8.49 3.89
CA PRO A 42 1.27 -8.16 5.29
C PRO A 42 0.31 -8.93 6.20
N ALA A 43 0.85 -9.45 7.28
CA ALA A 43 0.03 -10.00 8.35
C ALA A 43 -0.58 -8.85 9.15
N GLY A 44 -1.80 -9.04 9.63
CA GLY A 44 -2.49 -8.04 10.42
C GLY A 44 -3.97 -7.95 10.05
N ASN A 45 -4.55 -6.79 10.31
CA ASN A 45 -5.96 -6.58 10.06
C ASN A 45 -6.23 -6.43 8.56
N THR A 46 -7.03 -7.35 8.01
CA THR A 46 -7.40 -7.34 6.60
C THR A 46 -8.14 -6.06 6.20
N LYS A 47 -8.95 -5.52 7.09
CA LYS A 47 -9.69 -4.27 6.82
C LYS A 47 -8.76 -3.09 6.64
N VAL A 48 -7.68 -3.03 7.41
CA VAL A 48 -6.67 -1.97 7.27
C VAL A 48 -5.99 -2.10 5.91
N LEU A 49 -5.59 -3.30 5.53
CA LEU A 49 -4.95 -3.55 4.23
C LEU A 49 -5.88 -3.18 3.08
N GLU A 50 -7.15 -3.55 3.16
CA GLU A 50 -8.14 -3.20 2.14
C GLU A 50 -8.37 -1.69 2.06
N SER A 51 -8.35 -0.99 3.19
CA SER A 51 -8.45 0.46 3.23
C SER A 51 -7.27 1.12 2.50
N ILE A 52 -6.06 0.66 2.77
CA ILE A 52 -4.85 1.15 2.10
C ILE A 52 -4.96 0.95 0.59
N LYS A 53 -5.36 -0.25 0.17
CA LYS A 53 -5.54 -0.58 -1.25
C LYS A 53 -6.57 0.33 -1.90
N SER A 54 -7.72 0.52 -1.27
CA SER A 54 -8.80 1.36 -1.81
C SER A 54 -8.36 2.81 -1.97
N VAL A 55 -7.66 3.36 -1.00
CA VAL A 55 -7.15 4.73 -1.07
C VAL A 55 -6.18 4.88 -2.24
N LEU A 56 -5.24 3.95 -2.39
CA LEU A 56 -4.28 4.01 -3.49
C LEU A 56 -4.96 3.87 -4.85
N GLN A 57 -5.92 2.95 -4.97
CA GLN A 57 -6.69 2.80 -6.21
C GLN A 57 -7.48 4.05 -6.55
N SER A 58 -8.01 4.75 -5.57
CA SER A 58 -8.74 6.01 -5.79
C SER A 58 -7.85 7.10 -6.39
N GLN A 59 -6.54 6.99 -6.24
CA GLN A 59 -5.56 7.93 -6.78
C GLN A 59 -5.00 7.50 -8.14
N GLY A 60 -5.57 6.46 -8.74
CA GLY A 60 -5.13 5.99 -10.05
C GLY A 60 -4.11 4.86 -10.02
N ILE A 61 -3.81 4.31 -8.86
CA ILE A 61 -2.88 3.18 -8.76
C ILE A 61 -3.59 1.89 -9.20
N VAL A 62 -2.93 1.17 -10.10
CA VAL A 62 -3.35 -0.17 -10.52
C VAL A 62 -2.30 -1.16 -10.05
N PHE A 63 -2.73 -2.17 -9.30
CA PHE A 63 -1.85 -3.23 -8.82
C PHE A 63 -1.81 -4.36 -9.84
N ILE A 64 -0.61 -4.76 -10.25
CA ILE A 64 -0.41 -5.77 -11.28
C ILE A 64 0.54 -6.86 -10.82
N GLY A 65 0.49 -8.00 -11.49
CA GLY A 65 1.35 -9.14 -11.21
C GLY A 65 0.97 -9.88 -9.94
N ASP A 66 1.77 -10.88 -9.61
CA ASP A 66 1.62 -11.62 -8.36
C ASP A 66 2.24 -10.79 -7.22
N PRO A 67 1.53 -10.54 -6.12
CA PRO A 67 2.04 -9.67 -5.05
C PRO A 67 3.36 -10.13 -4.44
N ILE A 68 3.69 -11.41 -4.56
CA ILE A 68 4.90 -11.99 -3.98
C ILE A 68 5.97 -12.22 -5.03
N LYS A 69 5.60 -12.81 -6.18
CA LYS A 69 6.56 -13.22 -7.22
C LYS A 69 7.00 -12.08 -8.11
N ASP A 70 6.06 -11.30 -8.59
CA ASP A 70 6.34 -10.21 -9.54
C ASP A 70 5.44 -8.99 -9.25
N PRO A 71 5.54 -8.43 -8.02
CA PRO A 71 4.68 -7.33 -7.63
C PRO A 71 4.96 -6.10 -8.47
N GLY A 72 3.89 -5.48 -8.97
CA GLY A 72 4.00 -4.26 -9.73
C GLY A 72 2.87 -3.30 -9.43
N VAL A 73 3.10 -2.03 -9.77
CA VAL A 73 2.11 -0.96 -9.67
C VAL A 73 2.27 -0.04 -10.84
N ILE A 74 1.15 0.52 -11.28
CA ILE A 74 1.10 1.51 -12.35
C ILE A 74 0.27 2.68 -11.84
N LEU A 75 0.73 3.89 -12.11
CA LEU A 75 -0.05 5.10 -11.87
C LEU A 75 -0.67 5.55 -13.20
N ASN A 76 -1.96 5.52 -13.25
CA ASN A 76 -2.71 6.01 -14.41
C ASN A 76 -3.04 7.49 -14.29
#